data_2313c53cc638b554130f82c9b646815a
#
_entry.id   2313c53cc638b554130f82c9b646815a
#
_cell.length_a   1.000
_cell.length_b   1.000
_cell.length_c   1.000
_cell.angle_alpha   90.00
_cell.angle_beta   90.00
_cell.angle_gamma   90.00
#
_symmetry.space_group_name_H-M   'P 1'
#
loop_
_entity.id
_entity.type
_entity.pdbx_description
1 polymer ?
#
loop_
_entity_poly.entity_id
_entity_poly.type
_entity_poly.pdbx_seq_one_letter_code
_entity_poly.pdbx_strand_id
1 'polypeptide(L)'
;FRSWENWRPDKKDFPAEVIGRPLDGWAGERYLDISNLAVLGPIMRARLDVCKQKGFDAVDPDNVDSYQAKTGFPLTRSDVVAYVKFLAVEAHARGLAIGLKNTTEIAKFVLPKIDFAVTEDCYKQGWCAQSRNFIDAGKPVCAIEYTDNHINFNGFCTQAAQIGVSPI
;
A
#
# COMPACT_ATOMS: atom_id res chain seq x y z
N PHE A 1 3.09 2.42 5.93
CA PHE A 1 2.09 3.41 6.41
C PHE A 1 0.94 2.80 7.22
N ARG A 2 0.76 1.47 7.22
CA ARG A 2 -0.26 0.77 8.04
C ARG A 2 0.29 0.13 9.31
N SER A 3 1.61 0.19 9.53
CA SER A 3 2.28 -0.47 10.65
C SER A 3 3.09 0.52 11.48
N TRP A 4 3.20 0.18 12.75
CA TRP A 4 4.19 0.69 13.68
C TRP A 4 5.40 -0.23 13.63
N GLU A 5 6.58 0.35 13.47
CA GLU A 5 7.82 -0.42 13.40
C GLU A 5 8.77 0.03 14.52
N ASN A 6 9.32 -0.94 15.27
CA ASN A 6 10.14 -0.66 16.46
C ASN A 6 11.52 -0.04 16.14
N TRP A 7 11.94 -0.07 14.88
CA TRP A 7 13.23 0.49 14.42
C TRP A 7 13.10 1.90 13.83
N ARG A 8 11.87 2.38 13.55
CA ARG A 8 11.72 3.71 12.99
C ARG A 8 11.94 4.81 14.02
N PRO A 9 12.53 5.95 13.62
CA PRO A 9 12.74 7.08 14.52
C PRO A 9 11.46 7.63 15.15
N ASP A 10 10.35 7.58 14.40
CA ASP A 10 9.04 8.10 14.79
C ASP A 10 8.20 7.14 15.65
N LYS A 11 8.74 5.97 16.01
CA LYS A 11 8.00 4.98 16.81
C LYS A 11 7.39 5.54 18.10
N LYS A 12 8.04 6.53 18.71
CA LYS A 12 7.61 7.18 19.95
C LYS A 12 6.43 8.13 19.78
N ASP A 13 6.11 8.51 18.54
CA ASP A 13 5.05 9.47 18.24
C ASP A 13 3.67 8.79 18.17
N PHE A 14 3.66 7.45 18.22
CA PHE A 14 2.44 6.64 18.20
C PHE A 14 1.97 6.34 19.63
N PRO A 15 0.80 6.86 20.05
CA PRO A 15 0.19 6.45 21.31
C PRO A 15 -0.16 4.96 21.34
N ALA A 16 -0.12 4.36 22.53
CA ALA A 16 -0.32 2.93 22.69
C ALA A 16 -1.71 2.44 22.20
N GLU A 17 -2.73 3.30 22.31
CA GLU A 17 -4.10 3.00 21.92
C GLU A 17 -4.29 2.76 20.41
N VAL A 18 -3.39 3.24 19.56
CA VAL A 18 -3.46 2.99 18.10
C VAL A 18 -2.53 1.87 17.63
N ILE A 19 -1.78 1.24 18.55
CA ILE A 19 -0.86 0.14 18.25
C ILE A 19 -1.55 -1.19 18.54
N GLY A 20 -1.80 -1.96 17.49
CA GLY A 20 -2.52 -3.22 17.55
C GLY A 20 -1.63 -4.45 17.79
N ARG A 21 -2.09 -5.59 17.24
CA ARG A 21 -1.37 -6.86 17.33
C ARG A 21 -0.09 -6.87 16.47
N PRO A 22 0.89 -7.72 16.80
CA PRO A 22 2.04 -7.97 15.93
C PRO A 22 1.60 -8.40 14.52
N LEU A 23 2.39 -8.06 13.51
CA LEU A 23 2.28 -8.62 12.16
C LEU A 23 2.92 -10.00 12.13
N ASP A 24 2.18 -11.00 11.66
CA ASP A 24 2.71 -12.34 11.48
C ASP A 24 3.81 -12.33 10.39
N GLY A 25 4.93 -12.97 10.69
CA GLY A 25 6.10 -13.02 9.79
C GLY A 25 7.01 -11.78 9.80
N TRP A 26 6.62 -10.69 10.48
CA TRP A 26 7.37 -9.42 10.50
C TRP A 26 7.71 -9.00 11.93
N ALA A 27 8.82 -9.55 12.44
CA ALA A 27 9.27 -9.25 13.80
C ALA A 27 9.53 -7.76 13.98
N GLY A 28 8.94 -7.15 15.02
CA GLY A 28 9.08 -5.73 15.32
C GLY A 28 8.03 -4.83 14.66
N GLU A 29 7.12 -5.40 13.84
CA GLU A 29 5.99 -4.66 13.28
C GLU A 29 4.68 -4.97 14.01
N ARG A 30 3.81 -3.96 14.10
CA ARG A 30 2.47 -4.06 14.67
C ARG A 30 1.47 -3.32 13.81
N TYR A 31 0.25 -3.84 13.73
CA TYR A 31 -0.85 -3.14 13.06
C TYR A 31 -1.15 -1.80 13.71
N LEU A 32 -1.70 -0.87 12.93
CA LEU A 32 -2.22 0.41 13.41
C LEU A 32 -3.75 0.45 13.29
N ASP A 33 -4.39 1.18 14.20
CA ASP A 33 -5.80 1.55 14.07
C ASP A 33 -5.98 2.63 13.01
N ILE A 34 -6.02 2.24 11.75
CA ILE A 34 -6.15 3.16 10.62
C ILE A 34 -7.52 3.87 10.56
N SER A 35 -8.49 3.47 11.38
CA SER A 35 -9.75 4.19 11.53
C SER A 35 -9.60 5.47 12.35
N ASN A 36 -8.58 5.55 13.20
CA ASN A 36 -8.31 6.71 14.07
C ASN A 36 -7.44 7.77 13.37
N LEU A 37 -8.01 8.42 12.34
CA LEU A 37 -7.32 9.47 11.59
C LEU A 37 -7.02 10.72 12.42
N ALA A 38 -7.73 10.96 13.51
CA ALA A 38 -7.45 12.09 14.40
C ALA A 38 -6.05 11.96 15.03
N VAL A 39 -5.67 10.75 15.42
CA VAL A 39 -4.36 10.45 16.01
C VAL A 39 -3.30 10.18 14.92
N LEU A 40 -3.61 9.33 13.95
CA LEU A 40 -2.63 8.93 12.93
C LEU A 40 -2.36 10.02 11.89
N GLY A 41 -3.31 10.91 11.63
CA GLY A 41 -3.18 11.91 10.58
C GLY A 41 -1.94 12.78 10.70
N PRO A 42 -1.65 13.42 11.84
CA PRO A 42 -0.43 14.20 12.04
C PRO A 42 0.85 13.39 11.82
N ILE A 43 0.89 12.13 12.29
CA ILE A 43 2.07 11.25 12.16
C ILE A 43 2.31 10.88 10.69
N MET A 44 1.25 10.55 9.95
CA MET A 44 1.36 10.21 8.53
C MET A 44 1.75 11.41 7.67
N ARG A 45 1.27 12.61 8.00
CA ARG A 45 1.73 13.85 7.36
C ARG A 45 3.22 14.05 7.57
N ALA A 46 3.73 13.87 8.78
CA ALA A 46 5.16 13.98 9.07
C ALA A 46 5.99 12.93 8.28
N ARG A 47 5.51 11.69 8.14
CA ARG A 47 6.15 10.68 7.28
C ARG A 47 6.20 11.11 5.82
N LEU A 48 5.12 11.69 5.28
CA LEU A 48 5.07 12.21 3.92
C LEU A 48 6.00 13.42 3.74
N ASP A 49 6.09 14.31 4.75
CA ASP A 49 7.03 15.43 4.74
C ASP A 49 8.47 14.95 4.65
N VAL A 50 8.83 13.91 5.41
CA VAL A 50 10.17 13.27 5.32
C VAL A 50 10.42 12.68 3.92
N CYS A 51 9.44 12.01 3.30
CA CYS A 51 9.58 11.52 1.94
C CYS A 51 9.89 12.67 0.96
N LYS A 52 9.12 13.76 1.04
CA LYS A 52 9.32 14.92 0.17
C LYS A 52 10.68 15.59 0.40
N GLN A 53 11.08 15.78 1.65
CA GLN A 53 12.38 16.36 2.02
C GLN A 53 13.56 15.52 1.50
N LYS A 54 13.40 14.22 1.43
CA LYS A 54 14.41 13.29 0.87
C LYS A 54 14.43 13.25 -0.66
N GLY A 55 13.56 13.98 -1.34
CA GLY A 55 13.51 14.06 -2.80
C GLY A 55 12.79 12.91 -3.49
N PHE A 56 11.93 12.16 -2.77
CA PHE A 56 11.09 11.16 -3.43
C PHE A 56 9.99 11.81 -4.26
N ASP A 57 9.63 11.18 -5.36
CA ASP A 57 8.56 11.61 -6.26
C ASP A 57 7.21 10.92 -5.95
N ALA A 58 7.27 9.77 -5.30
CA ALA A 58 6.09 8.95 -5.00
C ALA A 58 6.21 8.22 -3.68
N VAL A 59 5.08 7.77 -3.17
CA VAL A 59 4.97 6.86 -2.02
C VAL A 59 4.11 5.66 -2.38
N ASP A 60 4.49 4.49 -1.87
CA ASP A 60 3.73 3.26 -1.98
C ASP A 60 3.39 2.76 -0.57
N PRO A 61 2.19 3.08 -0.05
CA PRO A 61 1.75 2.61 1.26
C PRO A 61 1.51 1.10 1.24
N ASP A 62 2.40 0.37 1.89
CA ASP A 62 2.40 -1.09 1.88
C ASP A 62 1.13 -1.69 2.49
N ASN A 63 0.62 -2.74 1.85
CA ASN A 63 -0.44 -3.66 2.28
C ASN A 63 -1.57 -3.01 3.09
N VAL A 64 -2.40 -2.22 2.46
CA VAL A 64 -3.51 -1.51 3.13
C VAL A 64 -4.78 -2.37 3.30
N ASP A 65 -4.66 -3.69 3.21
CA ASP A 65 -5.72 -4.69 3.34
C ASP A 65 -6.01 -5.12 4.79
N SER A 66 -5.56 -4.35 5.77
CA SER A 66 -5.59 -4.68 7.21
C SER A 66 -6.97 -5.08 7.76
N TYR A 67 -8.07 -4.70 7.09
CA TYR A 67 -9.42 -5.15 7.48
C TYR A 67 -9.64 -6.67 7.33
N GLN A 68 -8.77 -7.36 6.61
CA GLN A 68 -8.79 -8.82 6.46
C GLN A 68 -7.96 -9.54 7.53
N ALA A 69 -7.23 -8.79 8.35
CA ALA A 69 -6.30 -9.33 9.36
C ALA A 69 -6.82 -9.20 10.79
N LYS A 70 -6.25 -9.98 11.69
CA LYS A 70 -6.53 -9.89 13.14
C LYS A 70 -5.70 -8.75 13.76
N THR A 71 -6.00 -7.52 13.40
CA THR A 71 -5.24 -6.33 13.80
C THR A 71 -5.33 -5.98 15.29
N GLY A 72 -6.38 -6.42 15.98
CA GLY A 72 -6.76 -5.97 17.32
C GLY A 72 -7.81 -4.87 17.31
N PHE A 73 -8.18 -4.38 16.14
CA PHE A 73 -9.20 -3.34 15.91
C PHE A 73 -10.30 -3.87 14.98
N PRO A 74 -11.55 -3.40 15.10
CA PRO A 74 -12.67 -3.83 14.25
C PRO A 74 -12.66 -3.09 12.91
N LEU A 75 -11.53 -3.15 12.18
CA LEU A 75 -11.37 -2.44 10.91
C LEU A 75 -12.28 -3.01 9.83
N THR A 76 -12.85 -2.13 9.04
CA THR A 76 -13.70 -2.44 7.89
C THR A 76 -13.03 -2.03 6.58
N ARG A 77 -13.56 -2.54 5.46
CA ARG A 77 -13.14 -2.06 4.12
C ARG A 77 -13.33 -0.55 3.98
N SER A 78 -14.37 0.01 4.56
CA SER A 78 -14.64 1.46 4.51
C SER A 78 -13.56 2.26 5.22
N ASP A 79 -13.02 1.77 6.34
CA ASP A 79 -11.91 2.42 7.06
C ASP A 79 -10.64 2.43 6.20
N VAL A 80 -10.34 1.31 5.54
CA VAL A 80 -9.21 1.22 4.60
C VAL A 80 -9.37 2.20 3.44
N VAL A 81 -10.56 2.26 2.83
CA VAL A 81 -10.85 3.21 1.73
C VAL A 81 -10.70 4.65 2.20
N ALA A 82 -11.19 4.99 3.39
CA ALA A 82 -11.07 6.33 3.98
C ALA A 82 -9.59 6.66 4.24
N TYR A 83 -8.83 5.72 4.81
CA TYR A 83 -7.42 5.89 5.09
C TYR A 83 -6.58 6.09 3.82
N VAL A 84 -6.80 5.28 2.78
CA VAL A 84 -6.09 5.42 1.49
C VAL A 84 -6.42 6.76 0.84
N LYS A 85 -7.68 7.18 0.85
CA LYS A 85 -8.08 8.50 0.35
C LYS A 85 -7.44 9.65 1.11
N PHE A 86 -7.34 9.53 2.44
CA PHE A 86 -6.63 10.49 3.27
C PHE A 86 -5.16 10.58 2.87
N LEU A 87 -4.45 9.45 2.78
CA LEU A 87 -3.05 9.42 2.36
C LEU A 87 -2.86 10.03 0.97
N ALA A 88 -3.77 9.76 0.04
CA ALA A 88 -3.72 10.32 -1.31
C ALA A 88 -3.82 11.85 -1.32
N VAL A 89 -4.77 12.40 -0.57
CA VAL A 89 -4.91 13.87 -0.44
C VAL A 89 -3.64 14.49 0.14
N GLU A 90 -3.09 13.88 1.18
CA GLU A 90 -1.89 14.39 1.86
C GLU A 90 -0.61 14.24 1.01
N ALA A 91 -0.50 13.15 0.23
CA ALA A 91 0.61 12.96 -0.71
C ALA A 91 0.57 14.00 -1.84
N HIS A 92 -0.59 14.18 -2.48
CA HIS A 92 -0.78 15.15 -3.56
C HIS A 92 -0.55 16.58 -3.10
N ALA A 93 -0.97 16.94 -1.88
CA ALA A 93 -0.69 18.27 -1.31
C ALA A 93 0.81 18.59 -1.19
N ARG A 94 1.66 17.54 -1.20
CA ARG A 94 3.14 17.62 -1.17
C ARG A 94 3.79 17.43 -2.53
N GLY A 95 3.00 17.26 -3.59
CA GLY A 95 3.50 16.93 -4.93
C GLY A 95 4.16 15.56 -4.98
N LEU A 96 3.65 14.58 -4.20
CA LEU A 96 4.02 13.19 -4.25
C LEU A 96 2.92 12.39 -4.95
N ALA A 97 3.28 11.54 -5.89
CA ALA A 97 2.38 10.51 -6.40
C ALA A 97 2.15 9.43 -5.33
N ILE A 98 1.03 8.70 -5.44
CA ILE A 98 0.72 7.63 -4.48
C ILE A 98 0.24 6.36 -5.18
N GLY A 99 0.80 5.23 -4.77
CA GLY A 99 0.45 3.90 -5.22
C GLY A 99 -0.62 3.21 -4.38
N LEU A 100 -1.28 2.21 -4.98
CA LEU A 100 -2.06 1.21 -4.25
C LEU A 100 -1.31 -0.13 -4.33
N LYS A 101 -0.84 -0.60 -3.17
CA LYS A 101 -0.15 -1.89 -3.06
C LYS A 101 -1.14 -3.04 -2.89
N ASN A 102 -1.06 -4.04 -3.76
CA ASN A 102 -1.81 -5.31 -3.73
C ASN A 102 -3.34 -5.19 -3.75
N THR A 103 -3.97 -4.58 -2.82
CA THR A 103 -5.40 -4.53 -2.43
C THR A 103 -6.36 -4.14 -3.57
N THR A 104 -6.42 -4.94 -4.64
CA THR A 104 -7.17 -4.63 -5.89
C THR A 104 -8.70 -4.54 -5.67
N GLU A 105 -9.24 -5.19 -4.64
CA GLU A 105 -10.67 -5.20 -4.32
C GLU A 105 -11.23 -3.84 -3.85
N ILE A 106 -10.34 -2.92 -3.41
CA ILE A 106 -10.75 -1.55 -3.11
C ILE A 106 -10.50 -0.58 -4.27
N ALA A 107 -9.85 -1.03 -5.35
CA ALA A 107 -9.44 -0.18 -6.47
C ALA A 107 -10.56 0.73 -6.96
N LYS A 108 -11.76 0.18 -7.22
CA LYS A 108 -12.91 0.96 -7.71
C LYS A 108 -13.32 2.14 -6.83
N PHE A 109 -13.00 2.10 -5.53
CA PHE A 109 -13.35 3.15 -4.58
C PHE A 109 -12.27 4.24 -4.47
N VAL A 110 -11.02 3.92 -4.82
CA VAL A 110 -9.87 4.80 -4.65
C VAL A 110 -9.23 5.22 -5.97
N LEU A 111 -9.53 4.55 -7.08
CA LEU A 111 -8.93 4.74 -8.40
C LEU A 111 -8.79 6.22 -8.83
N PRO A 112 -9.78 7.12 -8.60
CA PRO A 112 -9.64 8.53 -8.98
C PRO A 112 -8.57 9.30 -8.18
N LYS A 113 -8.10 8.72 -7.06
CA LYS A 113 -7.16 9.37 -6.14
C LYS A 113 -5.77 8.73 -6.12
N ILE A 114 -5.61 7.57 -6.74
CA ILE A 114 -4.36 6.81 -6.79
C ILE A 114 -3.72 6.99 -8.16
N ASP A 115 -2.40 7.13 -8.22
CA ASP A 115 -1.69 7.46 -9.46
C ASP A 115 -1.15 6.20 -10.17
N PHE A 116 -0.82 5.15 -9.41
CA PHE A 116 -0.29 3.89 -9.93
C PHE A 116 -0.68 2.71 -9.01
N ALA A 117 -0.40 1.50 -9.44
CA ALA A 117 -0.52 0.32 -8.58
C ALA A 117 0.79 -0.46 -8.54
N VAL A 118 1.02 -1.14 -7.41
CA VAL A 118 2.10 -2.11 -7.24
C VAL A 118 1.48 -3.44 -6.81
N THR A 119 1.85 -4.52 -7.51
CA THR A 119 1.42 -5.88 -7.16
C THR A 119 2.63 -6.75 -6.88
N GLU A 120 2.52 -7.64 -5.90
CA GLU A 120 3.54 -8.63 -5.58
C GLU A 120 2.97 -10.03 -5.79
N ASP A 121 3.79 -10.91 -6.38
CA ASP A 121 3.44 -12.32 -6.62
C ASP A 121 2.15 -12.52 -7.42
N CYS A 122 1.69 -11.52 -8.18
CA CYS A 122 0.42 -11.64 -8.89
C CYS A 122 0.47 -12.69 -10.02
N TYR A 123 1.63 -12.88 -10.66
CA TYR A 123 1.83 -13.93 -11.65
C TYR A 123 1.88 -15.30 -11.01
N LYS A 124 2.70 -15.46 -9.97
CA LYS A 124 2.81 -16.70 -9.20
C LYS A 124 1.46 -17.18 -8.69
N GLN A 125 0.64 -16.25 -8.22
CA GLN A 125 -0.66 -16.55 -7.62
C GLN A 125 -1.83 -16.45 -8.62
N GLY A 126 -1.59 -16.06 -9.88
CA GLY A 126 -2.58 -16.06 -10.95
C GLY A 126 -3.61 -14.92 -10.92
N TRP A 127 -3.31 -13.78 -10.30
CA TRP A 127 -4.28 -12.69 -10.15
C TRP A 127 -3.90 -11.34 -10.80
N CYS A 128 -2.82 -11.27 -11.60
CA CYS A 128 -2.39 -10.02 -12.25
C CYS A 128 -3.52 -9.31 -13.02
N ALA A 129 -4.45 -10.07 -13.61
CA ALA A 129 -5.59 -9.51 -14.35
C ALA A 129 -6.54 -8.66 -13.48
N GLN A 130 -6.51 -8.79 -12.15
CA GLN A 130 -7.30 -7.95 -11.24
C GLN A 130 -6.87 -6.49 -11.23
N SER A 131 -5.65 -6.18 -11.73
CA SER A 131 -5.14 -4.81 -11.88
C SER A 131 -5.70 -4.08 -13.12
N ARG A 132 -6.54 -4.74 -13.93
CA ARG A 132 -7.07 -4.20 -15.18
C ARG A 132 -7.73 -2.83 -15.03
N ASN A 133 -8.39 -2.58 -13.90
CA ASN A 133 -9.03 -1.30 -13.61
C ASN A 133 -8.04 -0.11 -13.67
N PHE A 134 -6.78 -0.30 -13.25
CA PHE A 134 -5.74 0.73 -13.33
C PHE A 134 -5.31 0.96 -14.78
N ILE A 135 -5.09 -0.13 -15.52
CA ILE A 135 -4.64 -0.08 -16.92
C ILE A 135 -5.71 0.59 -17.78
N ASP A 136 -6.98 0.20 -17.63
CA ASP A 136 -8.11 0.79 -18.35
C ASP A 136 -8.30 2.28 -18.02
N ALA A 137 -7.86 2.72 -16.84
CA ALA A 137 -7.82 4.13 -16.43
C ALA A 137 -6.55 4.87 -16.88
N GLY A 138 -5.66 4.23 -17.67
CA GLY A 138 -4.41 4.80 -18.13
C GLY A 138 -3.35 4.97 -17.02
N LYS A 139 -3.47 4.22 -15.91
CA LYS A 139 -2.54 4.30 -14.78
C LYS A 139 -1.55 3.14 -14.81
N PRO A 140 -0.25 3.39 -14.56
CA PRO A 140 0.75 2.33 -14.58
C PRO A 140 0.53 1.32 -13.45
N VAL A 141 0.87 0.07 -13.74
CA VAL A 141 0.89 -1.02 -12.77
C VAL A 141 2.27 -1.66 -12.81
N CYS A 142 2.99 -1.65 -11.70
CA CYS A 142 4.25 -2.33 -11.49
C CYS A 142 3.98 -3.71 -10.87
N ALA A 143 4.32 -4.77 -11.57
CA ALA A 143 4.16 -6.14 -11.08
C ALA A 143 5.51 -6.70 -10.66
N ILE A 144 5.66 -6.96 -9.38
CA ILE A 144 6.89 -7.47 -8.76
C ILE A 144 6.76 -8.98 -8.57
N GLU A 145 7.76 -9.71 -9.06
CA GLU A 145 7.89 -11.15 -8.80
C GLU A 145 9.27 -11.44 -8.24
N TYR A 146 9.34 -12.22 -7.19
CA TYR A 146 10.58 -12.51 -6.49
C TYR A 146 11.30 -13.73 -7.04
N THR A 147 12.62 -13.66 -7.16
CA THR A 147 13.47 -14.72 -7.74
C THR A 147 13.47 -16.02 -6.94
N ASP A 148 13.27 -15.93 -5.62
CA ASP A 148 13.17 -17.08 -4.72
C ASP A 148 11.84 -17.86 -4.87
N ASN A 149 10.87 -17.28 -5.55
CA ASN A 149 9.62 -17.96 -5.91
C ASN A 149 9.76 -19.00 -7.04
N HIS A 150 10.93 -19.10 -7.68
CA HIS A 150 11.21 -20.05 -8.76
C HIS A 150 10.20 -20.00 -9.93
N ILE A 151 9.70 -18.82 -10.26
CA ILE A 151 8.74 -18.64 -11.37
C ILE A 151 9.44 -18.68 -12.74
N ASN A 152 8.65 -18.91 -13.79
CA ASN A 152 9.10 -18.73 -15.17
C ASN A 152 9.05 -17.25 -15.55
N PHE A 153 10.18 -16.54 -15.43
CA PHE A 153 10.24 -15.10 -15.75
C PHE A 153 9.92 -14.78 -17.22
N ASN A 154 10.25 -15.65 -18.19
CA ASN A 154 9.85 -15.45 -19.58
C ASN A 154 8.32 -15.51 -19.74
N GLY A 155 7.67 -16.43 -19.04
CA GLY A 155 6.22 -16.52 -18.98
C GLY A 155 5.60 -15.30 -18.32
N PHE A 156 6.20 -14.84 -17.23
CA PHE A 156 5.77 -13.60 -16.54
C PHE A 156 5.86 -12.38 -17.46
N CYS A 157 7.01 -12.13 -18.10
CA CYS A 157 7.17 -11.01 -19.03
C CYS A 157 6.18 -11.07 -20.20
N THR A 158 5.92 -12.27 -20.74
CA THR A 158 4.94 -12.46 -21.82
C THR A 158 3.53 -12.13 -21.35
N GLN A 159 3.11 -12.61 -20.18
CA GLN A 159 1.80 -12.30 -19.62
C GLN A 159 1.67 -10.83 -19.26
N ALA A 160 2.70 -10.24 -18.66
CA ALA A 160 2.74 -8.82 -18.30
C ALA A 160 2.49 -7.93 -19.52
N ALA A 161 3.15 -8.23 -20.65
CA ALA A 161 2.95 -7.50 -21.89
C ALA A 161 1.50 -7.65 -22.43
N GLN A 162 0.90 -8.82 -22.31
CA GLN A 162 -0.49 -9.06 -22.75
C GLN A 162 -1.52 -8.32 -21.89
N ILE A 163 -1.27 -8.21 -20.59
CA ILE A 163 -2.16 -7.52 -19.64
C ILE A 163 -1.91 -5.99 -19.70
N GLY A 164 -0.69 -5.55 -19.96
CA GLY A 164 -0.28 -4.16 -19.96
C GLY A 164 0.29 -3.69 -18.61
N VAL A 165 0.83 -4.61 -17.80
CA VAL A 165 1.55 -4.30 -16.56
C VAL A 165 3.06 -4.22 -16.82
N SER A 166 3.80 -3.46 -16.00
CA SER A 166 5.25 -3.36 -16.06
C SER A 166 5.87 -4.41 -15.14
N PRO A 167 6.56 -5.45 -15.66
CA PRO A 167 7.22 -6.46 -14.83
C PRO A 167 8.48 -5.89 -14.17
N ILE A 168 8.68 -6.21 -12.90
CA ILE A 168 9.86 -5.82 -12.09
C ILE A 168 10.42 -7.06 -11.41
#